data_59cc6a27a019064672d7a23a29f3fb86
#
_entry.id   59cc6a27a019064672d7a23a29f3fb86
#
_cell.length_a   1.000
_cell.length_b   1.000
_cell.length_c   1.000
_cell.angle_alpha   90.00
_cell.angle_beta   90.00
_cell.angle_gamma   90.00
#
_symmetry.space_group_name_H-M   'P 1'
#
loop_
_entity.id
_entity.type
_entity.pdbx_description
1 polymer ?
#
loop_
_entity_poly.entity_id
_entity_poly.type
_entity_poly.pdbx_seq_one_letter_code
_entity_poly.pdbx_strand_id
1 'polypeptide(L)' 'MPDKLIAVTRTSSKGSSLRMTLPKEIAEKLDVSESEHIGFYEVKGEVVVRKID' A
#
# COMPACT_ATOMS: atom_id res chain seq x y z
N MET A 1 17.85 -11.62 6.19
CA MET A 1 16.79 -11.36 7.16
C MET A 1 15.42 -11.46 6.51
N PRO A 2 14.60 -12.40 6.95
CA PRO A 2 13.28 -12.53 6.33
C PRO A 2 12.40 -11.35 6.71
N ASP A 3 11.64 -10.91 5.73
CA ASP A 3 10.68 -9.85 5.97
C ASP A 3 9.48 -10.42 6.69
N LYS A 4 8.85 -9.58 7.49
CA LYS A 4 7.66 -9.96 8.21
C LYS A 4 6.43 -9.64 7.38
N LEU A 5 5.65 -10.65 7.05
CA LEU A 5 4.39 -10.44 6.35
C LEU A 5 3.36 -9.89 7.32
N ILE A 6 2.82 -8.72 7.00
CA ILE A 6 1.86 -8.05 7.87
C ILE A 6 0.43 -8.31 7.43
N ALA A 7 0.20 -8.27 6.13
CA ALA A 7 -1.15 -8.41 5.61
C ALA A 7 -1.09 -8.84 4.16
N VAL A 8 -2.19 -9.39 3.68
CA VAL A 8 -2.31 -9.83 2.30
C VAL A 8 -3.59 -9.26 1.73
N THR A 9 -3.53 -8.80 0.49
CA THR A 9 -4.71 -8.34 -0.18
C THR A 9 -4.69 -8.87 -1.60
N ARG A 10 -5.86 -8.96 -2.20
CA ARG A 10 -6.00 -9.50 -3.54
C ARG A 10 -6.27 -8.37 -4.51
N THR A 11 -5.58 -8.42 -5.65
CA THR A 11 -5.83 -7.44 -6.69
C THR A 11 -7.01 -7.86 -7.56
N SER A 12 -7.71 -6.89 -8.09
CA SER A 12 -8.76 -7.10 -9.05
C SER A 12 -8.61 -6.06 -10.13
N SER A 13 -9.26 -6.30 -11.28
CA SER A 13 -9.17 -5.36 -12.36
C SER A 13 -10.49 -4.63 -12.53
N LYS A 14 -10.38 -3.37 -12.97
CA LYS A 14 -11.54 -2.59 -13.34
C LYS A 14 -11.13 -1.74 -14.53
N GLY A 15 -11.68 -2.08 -15.71
CA GLY A 15 -11.23 -1.45 -16.92
C GLY A 15 -9.77 -1.80 -17.17
N SER A 16 -8.94 -0.80 -17.39
CA SER A 16 -7.52 -1.01 -17.64
C SER A 16 -6.69 -0.85 -16.35
N SER A 17 -7.33 -0.72 -15.20
CA SER A 17 -6.62 -0.50 -13.95
C SER A 17 -6.69 -1.72 -13.04
N LEU A 18 -5.66 -1.89 -12.25
CA LEU A 18 -5.68 -2.85 -11.15
C LEU A 18 -6.00 -2.09 -9.88
N ARG A 19 -6.73 -2.75 -8.99
CA ARG A 19 -7.11 -2.15 -7.73
C ARG A 19 -7.01 -3.18 -6.63
N MET A 20 -6.86 -2.71 -5.42
CA MET A 20 -6.83 -3.57 -4.25
C MET A 20 -7.40 -2.80 -3.07
N THR A 21 -7.89 -3.55 -2.08
CA THR A 21 -8.32 -2.95 -0.83
C THR A 21 -7.10 -2.73 0.05
N LEU A 22 -6.99 -1.55 0.63
CA LEU A 22 -5.91 -1.29 1.58
C LEU A 22 -6.32 -1.91 2.92
N PRO A 23 -5.58 -2.93 3.39
CA PRO A 23 -5.94 -3.57 4.66
C PRO A 23 -5.91 -2.57 5.80
N LYS A 24 -6.81 -2.78 6.76
CA LYS A 24 -6.91 -1.87 7.89
C LYS A 24 -5.61 -1.77 8.67
N GLU A 25 -4.93 -2.90 8.85
CA GLU A 25 -3.66 -2.90 9.56
C GLU A 25 -2.61 -2.05 8.86
N ILE A 26 -2.61 -2.09 7.54
CA ILE A 26 -1.65 -1.30 6.75
C ILE A 26 -2.00 0.17 6.85
N ALA A 27 -3.28 0.51 6.79
CA ALA A 27 -3.71 1.91 6.91
C ALA A 27 -3.29 2.48 8.26
N GLU A 28 -3.41 1.68 9.31
CA GLU A 28 -3.01 2.11 10.65
C GLU A 28 -1.50 2.32 10.74
N LYS A 29 -0.73 1.43 10.15
CA LYS A 29 0.72 1.57 10.19
C LYS A 29 1.21 2.74 9.36
N LEU A 30 0.51 3.05 8.28
CA LEU A 30 0.85 4.21 7.46
C LEU A 30 0.27 5.50 8.03
N ASP A 31 -0.62 5.38 8.99
CA ASP A 31 -1.29 6.53 9.61
C ASP A 31 -2.08 7.32 8.55
N VAL A 32 -2.82 6.60 7.72
CA VAL A 32 -3.56 7.17 6.61
C VAL A 32 -5.05 7.14 6.93
N SER A 33 -5.71 8.25 6.68
CA SER A 33 -7.15 8.39 6.85
C SER A 33 -7.78 8.71 5.51
N GLU A 34 -9.08 8.97 5.56
CA GLU A 34 -9.84 9.32 4.36
C GLU A 34 -9.29 10.57 3.70
N SER A 35 -9.25 10.55 2.40
CA SER A 35 -8.83 11.70 1.56
C SER A 35 -7.36 12.07 1.67
N GLU A 36 -6.55 11.23 2.26
CA GLU A 36 -5.12 11.47 2.31
C GLU A 36 -4.41 10.81 1.14
N HIS A 37 -3.23 11.28 0.85
CA HIS A 37 -2.46 10.79 -0.30
C HIS A 37 -1.41 9.80 0.15
N ILE A 38 -1.20 8.81 -0.71
CA ILE A 38 -0.18 7.78 -0.49
C ILE A 38 0.79 7.85 -1.65
N GLY A 39 2.08 7.84 -1.31
CA GLY A 39 3.12 7.84 -2.32
C GLY A 39 3.73 6.48 -2.48
N PHE A 40 4.08 6.15 -3.70
CA PHE A 40 4.78 4.91 -4.03
C PHE A 40 6.18 5.29 -4.46
N TYR A 41 7.17 4.73 -3.76
CA TYR A 41 8.56 5.09 -3.99
C TYR A 41 9.36 3.86 -4.41
N GLU A 42 10.31 4.07 -5.28
CA GLU A 42 11.22 2.99 -5.65
C GLU A 42 12.49 3.12 -4.83
N VAL A 43 12.79 2.08 -4.06
CA VAL A 43 13.98 2.04 -3.22
C VAL A 43 14.71 0.75 -3.51
N LYS A 44 15.90 0.86 -4.09
CA LYS A 44 16.74 -0.30 -4.41
C LYS A 44 15.98 -1.35 -5.22
N GLY A 45 15.20 -0.90 -6.17
CA GLY A 45 14.43 -1.80 -7.04
C GLY A 45 13.13 -2.31 -6.43
N GLU A 46 12.83 -1.91 -5.23
CA GLU A 46 11.59 -2.33 -4.57
C GLU A 46 10.64 -1.14 -4.44
N VAL A 47 9.36 -1.45 -4.37
CA VAL A 47 8.34 -0.42 -4.23
C VAL A 47 7.97 -0.27 -2.75
N VAL A 48 8.09 0.95 -2.26
CA VAL A 48 7.77 1.28 -0.87
C VAL A 48 6.59 2.24 -0.87
N VAL A 49 5.66 2.00 0.04
CA VAL A 49 4.45 2.81 0.16
C VAL A 49 4.53 3.65 1.42
N ARG A 50 4.25 4.94 1.28
CA ARG A 50 4.28 5.86 2.42
C ARG A 50 3.18 6.89 2.28
N LYS A 51 2.75 7.40 3.43
CA LYS A 51 1.83 8.52 3.45
C LYS A 51 2.56 9.79 3.02
N ILE A 52 1.89 10.59 2.22
CA ILE A 52 2.43 11.89 1.80
C ILE A 52 1.82 12.96 2.69
N ASP A 53 2.68 13.73 3.33
CA ASP A 53 2.24 14.84 4.18
C ASP A 53 2.01 16.11 3.36
#